data_4efe58dc6fa447d387fbaf7ebbb0bcec
#
_entry.id   4efe58dc6fa447d387fbaf7ebbb0bcec
#
_cell.length_a   1.000
_cell.length_b   1.000
_cell.length_c   1.000
_cell.angle_alpha   90.00
_cell.angle_beta   90.00
_cell.angle_gamma   90.00
#
_symmetry.space_group_name_H-M   'P 1'
#
loop_
_entity.id
_entity.type
_entity.pdbx_description
1 polymer ?
#
loop_
_entity_poly.entity_id
_entity_poly.type
_entity_poly.pdbx_seq_one_letter_code
_entity_poly.pdbx_strand_id
1 'polypeptide(L)'
;MTTQDTPSMLGPATTVDSAPIPPDAPAPTAPPAMGRLADETPDAMTLHTQDAYRMFIGRAADAVTKAPAIPGGRRFAAMLKAIWYLSANDNPYADWILIRVYQSLVTIRAQMAQAICVREAEFEGLRRKGLSLSVLSSRSPATVALGFRSPYGYATAEAIVEFDYHVRMVKTLVLKDRLSDGDGRAAIREVGRGLRALFLEPIRWERLLLREEMLPLSRSDFLPGA
;
A
#
# COMPACT_ATOMS: atom_id res chain seq x y z
N MET A 1 -9.66 66.26 43.10
CA MET A 1 -10.85 65.77 43.79
C MET A 1 -11.25 64.50 43.10
N THR A 2 -11.18 63.32 43.58
CA THR A 2 -11.12 62.74 44.94
C THR A 2 -10.44 61.40 44.83
N THR A 3 -9.47 61.16 45.68
CA THR A 3 -8.81 59.90 46.03
C THR A 3 -9.78 58.92 46.64
N GLN A 4 -9.64 57.64 46.40
CA GLN A 4 -9.96 56.53 47.35
C GLN A 4 -9.27 55.30 46.86
N ASP A 5 -8.20 54.90 47.44
CA ASP A 5 -7.93 54.02 48.58
C ASP A 5 -8.28 52.54 48.32
N THR A 6 -7.20 51.77 48.14
CA THR A 6 -7.14 50.31 48.16
C THR A 6 -7.02 49.85 49.64
N PRO A 7 -7.63 48.75 50.06
CA PRO A 7 -7.08 47.99 51.18
C PRO A 7 -6.49 46.65 50.69
N SER A 8 -5.21 46.50 50.97
CA SER A 8 -4.46 45.28 51.06
C SER A 8 -5.04 44.36 52.13
N MET A 9 -5.37 43.11 51.72
CA MET A 9 -5.62 42.02 52.69
C MET A 9 -4.58 40.92 52.40
N LEU A 10 -3.50 40.95 53.18
CA LEU A 10 -2.66 39.78 53.42
C LEU A 10 -3.43 38.79 54.31
N GLY A 11 -3.81 37.64 53.78
CA GLY A 11 -4.20 36.46 54.53
C GLY A 11 -2.98 35.63 54.97
N PRO A 12 -3.03 34.94 56.13
CA PRO A 12 -1.84 34.26 56.65
C PRO A 12 -1.46 33.02 55.85
N ALA A 13 -0.16 32.86 55.65
CA ALA A 13 0.45 31.69 55.04
C ALA A 13 0.16 30.45 55.88
N THR A 14 -0.63 29.54 55.33
CA THR A 14 -0.82 28.19 55.88
C THR A 14 0.43 27.39 55.59
N THR A 15 1.25 27.18 56.58
CA THR A 15 2.35 26.21 56.59
C THR A 15 1.76 24.82 56.43
N VAL A 16 1.91 24.24 55.26
CA VAL A 16 1.61 22.84 55.03
C VAL A 16 2.69 22.02 55.71
N ASP A 17 2.29 21.38 56.80
CA ASP A 17 3.08 20.42 57.54
C ASP A 17 3.45 19.24 56.60
N SER A 18 4.73 19.20 56.18
CA SER A 18 5.23 18.08 55.37
C SER A 18 5.40 16.86 56.24
N ALA A 19 4.43 15.98 56.22
CA ALA A 19 4.59 14.65 56.82
C ALA A 19 5.85 13.95 56.25
N PRO A 20 6.66 13.29 57.09
CA PRO A 20 7.85 12.59 56.64
C PRO A 20 7.47 11.42 55.74
N ILE A 21 8.04 11.39 54.53
CA ILE A 21 7.92 10.29 53.58
C ILE A 21 8.52 9.04 54.23
N PRO A 22 7.78 7.89 54.27
CA PRO A 22 8.32 6.68 54.82
C PRO A 22 9.52 6.19 53.97
N PRO A 23 10.62 5.70 54.56
CA PRO A 23 11.86 5.38 53.88
C PRO A 23 11.85 4.09 53.03
N ASP A 24 10.70 3.49 52.76
CA ASP A 24 10.61 2.18 52.11
C ASP A 24 9.65 2.12 50.94
N ALA A 25 9.63 3.17 50.11
CA ALA A 25 9.03 3.03 48.78
C ALA A 25 10.02 2.31 47.87
N PRO A 26 9.69 1.12 47.31
CA PRO A 26 10.58 0.46 46.35
C PRO A 26 10.87 1.41 45.17
N ALA A 27 12.14 1.57 44.87
CA ALA A 27 12.57 2.38 43.72
C ALA A 27 11.78 1.96 42.45
N PRO A 28 11.33 2.92 41.62
CA PRO A 28 10.59 2.58 40.42
C PRO A 28 11.42 1.60 39.60
N THR A 29 10.91 0.37 39.44
CA THR A 29 11.55 -0.66 38.65
C THR A 29 11.68 -0.14 37.24
N ALA A 30 12.91 -0.06 36.71
CA ALA A 30 13.15 0.35 35.35
C ALA A 30 12.24 -0.45 34.40
N PRO A 31 11.60 0.16 33.42
CA PRO A 31 10.75 -0.57 32.48
C PRO A 31 11.56 -1.69 31.83
N PRO A 32 10.97 -2.88 31.62
CA PRO A 32 11.68 -3.98 31.00
C PRO A 32 12.24 -3.57 29.64
N ALA A 33 13.48 -3.91 29.36
CA ALA A 33 14.09 -3.66 28.05
C ALA A 33 13.33 -4.47 26.99
N MET A 34 12.48 -3.81 26.22
CA MET A 34 11.74 -4.46 25.14
C MET A 34 12.68 -4.67 23.94
N GLY A 35 12.69 -5.88 23.41
CA GLY A 35 13.41 -6.22 22.18
C GLY A 35 12.81 -5.49 20.95
N ARG A 36 13.62 -5.38 19.90
CA ARG A 36 13.15 -4.85 18.62
C ARG A 36 12.16 -5.84 17.99
N LEU A 37 11.03 -5.32 17.48
CA LEU A 37 10.09 -6.14 16.73
C LEU A 37 10.74 -6.65 15.45
N ALA A 38 10.61 -7.94 15.18
CA ALA A 38 11.08 -8.62 13.98
C ALA A 38 10.03 -9.65 13.54
N ASP A 39 9.96 -9.88 12.23
CA ASP A 39 9.09 -10.91 11.66
C ASP A 39 9.70 -12.29 11.95
N GLU A 40 8.93 -13.19 12.52
CA GLU A 40 9.36 -14.59 12.79
C GLU A 40 9.38 -15.40 11.50
N THR A 41 8.47 -15.12 10.59
CA THR A 41 8.35 -15.79 9.29
C THR A 41 8.29 -14.77 8.17
N PRO A 42 8.89 -15.04 7.00
CA PRO A 42 8.81 -14.13 5.88
C PRO A 42 7.37 -14.05 5.36
N ASP A 43 6.91 -12.82 5.14
CA ASP A 43 5.62 -12.58 4.50
C ASP A 43 5.58 -13.21 3.11
N ALA A 44 4.43 -13.74 2.74
CA ALA A 44 4.23 -14.36 1.44
C ALA A 44 2.83 -14.09 0.90
N MET A 45 2.69 -14.05 -0.43
CA MET A 45 1.40 -14.09 -1.10
C MET A 45 1.26 -15.37 -1.90
N THR A 46 0.03 -15.89 -1.99
CA THR A 46 -0.31 -17.08 -2.77
C THR A 46 -1.13 -16.69 -3.98
N LEU A 47 -0.67 -17.04 -5.16
CA LEU A 47 -1.31 -16.75 -6.45
C LEU A 47 -1.77 -18.04 -7.12
N HIS A 48 -3.01 -18.07 -7.54
CA HIS A 48 -3.65 -19.24 -8.13
C HIS A 48 -3.69 -19.18 -9.66
N THR A 49 -3.47 -18.00 -10.26
CA THR A 49 -3.57 -17.81 -11.71
C THR A 49 -2.26 -17.39 -12.35
N GLN A 50 -2.01 -17.91 -13.54
CA GLN A 50 -0.86 -17.52 -14.35
C GLN A 50 -0.91 -16.03 -14.74
N ASP A 51 -2.12 -15.48 -14.87
CA ASP A 51 -2.33 -14.07 -15.20
C ASP A 51 -1.80 -13.17 -14.09
N ALA A 52 -2.15 -13.46 -12.83
CA ALA A 52 -1.68 -12.70 -11.67
C ALA A 52 -0.18 -12.90 -11.44
N TYR A 53 0.33 -14.12 -11.57
CA TYR A 53 1.76 -14.37 -11.47
C TYR A 53 2.57 -13.56 -12.48
N ARG A 54 2.16 -13.56 -13.76
CA ARG A 54 2.80 -12.75 -14.81
C ARG A 54 2.64 -11.25 -14.58
N MET A 55 1.51 -10.83 -14.01
CA MET A 55 1.28 -9.43 -13.63
C MET A 55 2.26 -8.99 -12.55
N PHE A 56 2.57 -9.86 -11.58
CA PHE A 56 3.53 -9.56 -10.51
C PHE A 56 4.99 -9.59 -11.01
N ILE A 57 5.40 -10.63 -11.72
CA ILE A 57 6.79 -10.77 -12.18
C ILE A 57 7.11 -9.82 -13.34
N GLY A 58 6.15 -9.60 -14.24
CA GLY A 58 6.39 -8.91 -15.51
C GLY A 58 7.03 -9.80 -16.56
N ARG A 59 7.58 -9.19 -17.59
CA ARG A 59 8.32 -9.86 -18.67
C ARG A 59 9.61 -9.11 -18.95
N ALA A 60 10.72 -9.82 -19.02
CA ALA A 60 11.99 -9.26 -19.49
C ALA A 60 11.90 -8.87 -20.98
N ALA A 61 12.77 -7.97 -21.41
CA ALA A 61 12.95 -7.70 -22.83
C ALA A 61 13.46 -8.96 -23.52
N ASP A 62 12.93 -9.22 -24.69
CA ASP A 62 13.38 -10.33 -25.52
C ASP A 62 14.27 -9.79 -26.64
N ALA A 63 15.54 -10.18 -26.62
CA ALA A 63 16.51 -9.75 -27.62
C ALA A 63 16.22 -10.33 -29.02
N VAL A 64 15.60 -11.51 -29.09
CA VAL A 64 15.31 -12.21 -30.37
C VAL A 64 14.11 -11.56 -31.06
N THR A 65 13.00 -11.36 -30.32
CA THR A 65 11.77 -10.77 -30.88
C THR A 65 11.76 -9.26 -30.83
N LYS A 66 12.80 -8.62 -30.24
CA LYS A 66 12.88 -7.18 -29.97
C LYS A 66 11.69 -6.66 -29.14
N ALA A 67 10.98 -7.55 -28.45
CA ALA A 67 9.85 -7.18 -27.62
C ALA A 67 10.34 -6.42 -26.37
N PRO A 68 9.75 -5.24 -26.04
CA PRO A 68 10.16 -4.48 -24.88
C PRO A 68 9.81 -5.21 -23.57
N ALA A 69 10.56 -4.91 -22.51
CA ALA A 69 10.23 -5.37 -21.18
C ALA A 69 8.86 -4.83 -20.75
N ILE A 70 8.08 -5.68 -20.09
CA ILE A 70 6.81 -5.29 -19.45
C ILE A 70 7.06 -5.34 -17.95
N PRO A 71 7.07 -4.19 -17.26
CA PRO A 71 7.26 -4.16 -15.82
C PRO A 71 6.07 -4.83 -15.12
N GLY A 72 6.37 -5.62 -14.10
CA GLY A 72 5.38 -6.20 -13.21
C GLY A 72 5.36 -5.50 -11.86
N GLY A 73 4.45 -5.94 -10.99
CA GLY A 73 4.28 -5.40 -9.63
C GLY A 73 5.56 -5.42 -8.80
N ARG A 74 6.42 -6.43 -8.97
CA ARG A 74 7.71 -6.49 -8.28
C ARG A 74 8.61 -5.31 -8.63
N ARG A 75 8.70 -4.93 -9.89
CA ARG A 75 9.50 -3.79 -10.32
C ARG A 75 8.86 -2.47 -9.90
N PHE A 76 7.54 -2.37 -10.01
CA PHE A 76 6.77 -1.22 -9.53
C PHE A 76 7.03 -0.96 -8.04
N ALA A 77 6.93 -1.98 -7.18
CA ALA A 77 7.21 -1.87 -5.74
C ALA A 77 8.65 -1.44 -5.45
N ALA A 78 9.63 -1.96 -6.21
CA ALA A 78 11.03 -1.58 -6.06
C ALA A 78 11.27 -0.10 -6.43
N MET A 79 10.62 0.38 -7.48
CA MET A 79 10.71 1.79 -7.89
C MET A 79 10.07 2.73 -6.88
N LEU A 80 8.87 2.41 -6.39
CA LEU A 80 8.23 3.21 -5.35
C LEU A 80 9.06 3.26 -4.07
N LYS A 81 9.74 2.16 -3.72
CA LYS A 81 10.69 2.17 -2.61
C LYS A 81 11.84 3.16 -2.86
N ALA A 82 12.42 3.19 -4.07
CA ALA A 82 13.48 4.14 -4.42
C ALA A 82 13.00 5.59 -4.34
N ILE A 83 11.81 5.88 -4.91
CA ILE A 83 11.21 7.21 -4.84
C ILE A 83 10.90 7.61 -3.39
N TRP A 84 10.44 6.67 -2.58
CA TRP A 84 10.19 6.89 -1.15
C TRP A 84 11.46 7.27 -0.38
N TYR A 85 12.61 6.68 -0.70
CA TYR A 85 13.88 7.10 -0.12
C TYR A 85 14.27 8.52 -0.54
N LEU A 86 14.00 8.93 -1.78
CA LEU A 86 14.24 10.31 -2.22
C LEU A 86 13.31 11.28 -1.48
N SER A 87 12.06 10.90 -1.25
CA SER A 87 11.12 11.67 -0.42
C SER A 87 11.63 11.82 1.01
N ALA A 88 12.17 10.75 1.61
CA ALA A 88 12.80 10.79 2.93
C ALA A 88 14.06 11.68 2.99
N ASN A 89 14.71 11.89 1.85
CA ASN A 89 15.84 12.82 1.67
C ASN A 89 15.39 14.21 1.21
N ASP A 90 14.17 14.59 1.55
CA ASP A 90 13.62 15.93 1.38
C ASP A 90 13.36 16.38 -0.08
N ASN A 91 13.29 15.46 -1.05
CA ASN A 91 12.99 15.79 -2.44
C ASN A 91 11.49 16.02 -2.67
N PRO A 92 11.03 17.24 -3.02
CA PRO A 92 9.61 17.58 -3.14
C PRO A 92 8.93 16.94 -4.35
N TYR A 93 9.67 16.67 -5.41
CA TYR A 93 9.12 15.99 -6.59
C TYR A 93 8.85 14.52 -6.32
N ALA A 94 9.65 13.89 -5.45
CA ALA A 94 9.40 12.53 -5.00
C ALA A 94 8.08 12.43 -4.23
N ASP A 95 7.77 13.39 -3.36
CA ASP A 95 6.49 13.46 -2.64
C ASP A 95 5.31 13.56 -3.61
N TRP A 96 5.41 14.48 -4.57
CA TRP A 96 4.35 14.66 -5.56
C TRP A 96 4.07 13.38 -6.37
N ILE A 97 5.14 12.68 -6.77
CA ILE A 97 5.02 11.41 -7.50
C ILE A 97 4.37 10.33 -6.63
N LEU A 98 4.77 10.21 -5.36
CA LEU A 98 4.19 9.24 -4.44
C LEU A 98 2.69 9.48 -4.24
N ILE A 99 2.29 10.74 -4.05
CA ILE A 99 0.87 11.12 -3.91
C ILE A 99 0.11 10.74 -5.18
N ARG A 100 0.64 11.09 -6.34
CA ARG A 100 0.01 10.80 -7.63
C ARG A 100 -0.16 9.30 -7.87
N VAL A 101 0.90 8.53 -7.65
CA VAL A 101 0.85 7.06 -7.82
C VAL A 101 -0.09 6.43 -6.80
N TYR A 102 -0.13 6.93 -5.57
CA TYR A 102 -1.07 6.47 -4.55
C TYR A 102 -2.52 6.72 -4.97
N GLN A 103 -2.84 7.90 -5.47
CA GLN A 103 -4.17 8.22 -6.00
C GLN A 103 -4.57 7.30 -7.16
N SER A 104 -3.64 7.03 -8.08
CA SER A 104 -3.85 6.10 -9.17
C SER A 104 -4.08 4.67 -8.66
N LEU A 105 -3.32 4.23 -7.64
CA LEU A 105 -3.50 2.92 -7.00
C LEU A 105 -4.88 2.79 -6.34
N VAL A 106 -5.31 3.79 -5.58
CA VAL A 106 -6.64 3.82 -4.95
C VAL A 106 -7.74 3.74 -6.02
N THR A 107 -7.61 4.50 -7.11
CA THR A 107 -8.57 4.50 -8.21
C THR A 107 -8.67 3.12 -8.88
N ILE A 108 -7.54 2.51 -9.20
CA ILE A 108 -7.51 1.17 -9.83
C ILE A 108 -8.07 0.10 -8.89
N ARG A 109 -7.73 0.15 -7.59
CA ARG A 109 -8.30 -0.79 -6.61
C ARG A 109 -9.81 -0.62 -6.46
N ALA A 110 -10.33 0.61 -6.47
CA ALA A 110 -11.77 0.87 -6.44
C ALA A 110 -12.48 0.29 -7.69
N GLN A 111 -11.91 0.47 -8.89
CA GLN A 111 -12.43 -0.12 -10.11
C GLN A 111 -12.41 -1.65 -10.06
N MET A 112 -11.36 -2.24 -9.54
CA MET A 112 -11.23 -3.68 -9.38
C MET A 112 -12.21 -4.22 -8.33
N ALA A 113 -12.36 -3.55 -7.20
CA ALA A 113 -13.37 -3.90 -6.19
C ALA A 113 -14.79 -3.87 -6.76
N GLN A 114 -15.12 -2.88 -7.59
CA GLN A 114 -16.39 -2.82 -8.30
C GLN A 114 -16.56 -4.01 -9.26
N ALA A 115 -15.53 -4.35 -10.03
CA ALA A 115 -15.56 -5.51 -10.92
C ALA A 115 -15.74 -6.83 -10.14
N ILE A 116 -15.10 -6.97 -8.99
CA ILE A 116 -15.26 -8.09 -8.06
C ILE A 116 -16.69 -8.16 -7.54
N CYS A 117 -17.22 -7.05 -7.03
CA CYS A 117 -18.58 -6.96 -6.49
C CYS A 117 -19.64 -7.40 -7.51
N VAL A 118 -19.51 -7.00 -8.77
CA VAL A 118 -20.40 -7.45 -9.84
C VAL A 118 -20.37 -8.97 -9.99
N ARG A 119 -19.20 -9.60 -9.92
CA ARG A 119 -19.07 -11.05 -10.01
C ARG A 119 -19.60 -11.78 -8.77
N GLU A 120 -19.34 -11.26 -7.59
CA GLU A 120 -19.89 -11.78 -6.34
C GLU A 120 -21.43 -11.75 -6.34
N ALA A 121 -22.03 -10.68 -6.85
CA ALA A 121 -23.47 -10.58 -7.02
C ALA A 121 -24.05 -11.68 -7.96
N GLU A 122 -23.31 -12.05 -9.01
CA GLU A 122 -23.69 -13.17 -9.89
C GLU A 122 -23.66 -14.50 -9.14
N PHE A 123 -22.63 -14.78 -8.35
CA PHE A 123 -22.53 -15.97 -7.52
C PHE A 123 -23.66 -16.03 -6.49
N GLU A 124 -23.93 -14.92 -5.81
CA GLU A 124 -25.01 -14.84 -4.83
C GLU A 124 -26.39 -14.99 -5.47
N GLY A 125 -26.61 -14.43 -6.65
CA GLY A 125 -27.84 -14.63 -7.43
C GLY A 125 -28.09 -16.10 -7.78
N LEU A 126 -27.03 -16.85 -8.10
CA LEU A 126 -27.12 -18.29 -8.35
C LEU A 126 -27.40 -19.08 -7.07
N ARG A 127 -26.74 -18.70 -5.97
CA ARG A 127 -26.92 -19.32 -4.65
C ARG A 127 -28.35 -19.20 -4.17
N ARG A 128 -28.99 -18.05 -4.35
CA ARG A 128 -30.44 -17.85 -4.02
C ARG A 128 -31.36 -18.74 -4.81
N LYS A 129 -30.95 -19.16 -6.02
CA LYS A 129 -31.70 -20.13 -6.86
C LYS A 129 -31.37 -21.58 -6.52
N GLY A 130 -30.60 -21.84 -5.44
CA GLY A 130 -30.23 -23.19 -5.00
C GLY A 130 -28.95 -23.72 -5.67
N LEU A 131 -28.25 -22.93 -6.51
CA LEU A 131 -27.00 -23.35 -7.16
C LEU A 131 -25.79 -22.69 -6.51
N SER A 132 -25.09 -23.41 -5.63
CA SER A 132 -23.87 -22.94 -5.02
C SER A 132 -22.66 -23.28 -5.88
N LEU A 133 -21.92 -22.26 -6.33
CA LEU A 133 -20.68 -22.41 -7.09
C LEU A 133 -19.49 -22.03 -6.21
N SER A 134 -18.44 -22.87 -6.21
CA SER A 134 -17.15 -22.54 -5.60
C SER A 134 -16.25 -21.85 -6.61
N VAL A 135 -15.51 -20.83 -6.16
CA VAL A 135 -14.49 -20.15 -6.98
C VAL A 135 -13.30 -21.08 -7.21
N LEU A 136 -12.89 -21.22 -8.46
CA LEU A 136 -11.76 -22.06 -8.84
C LEU A 136 -10.48 -21.65 -8.09
N SER A 137 -9.69 -22.64 -7.70
CA SER A 137 -8.37 -22.45 -7.13
C SER A 137 -7.38 -23.43 -7.77
N SER A 138 -6.11 -23.02 -7.86
CA SER A 138 -5.08 -23.93 -8.34
C SER A 138 -4.80 -25.04 -7.34
N ARG A 139 -4.56 -26.26 -7.83
CA ARG A 139 -4.07 -27.37 -6.99
C ARG A 139 -2.61 -27.17 -6.58
N SER A 140 -1.88 -26.37 -7.35
CA SER A 140 -0.48 -26.03 -7.10
C SER A 140 -0.32 -24.51 -7.27
N PRO A 141 -0.73 -23.72 -6.28
CA PRO A 141 -0.58 -22.26 -6.34
C PRO A 141 0.88 -21.86 -6.22
N ALA A 142 1.22 -20.71 -6.80
CA ALA A 142 2.56 -20.15 -6.66
C ALA A 142 2.62 -19.31 -5.36
N THR A 143 3.48 -19.69 -4.44
CA THR A 143 3.79 -18.89 -3.26
C THR A 143 4.98 -18.00 -3.55
N VAL A 144 4.83 -16.70 -3.33
CA VAL A 144 5.84 -15.69 -3.57
C VAL A 144 6.19 -15.00 -2.26
N ALA A 145 7.45 -15.10 -1.84
CA ALA A 145 7.93 -14.39 -0.67
C ALA A 145 7.93 -12.87 -0.91
N LEU A 146 7.41 -12.11 0.06
CA LEU A 146 7.32 -10.67 0.05
C LEU A 146 8.50 -10.11 0.85
N GLY A 147 9.62 -9.83 0.19
CA GLY A 147 10.77 -9.16 0.80
C GLY A 147 10.64 -7.64 0.82
N PHE A 148 9.43 -7.10 0.92
CA PHE A 148 9.20 -5.67 0.89
C PHE A 148 9.60 -5.02 2.22
N ARG A 149 10.23 -3.85 2.11
CA ARG A 149 10.58 -2.98 3.25
C ARG A 149 9.98 -1.59 3.06
N SER A 150 8.81 -1.52 2.42
CA SER A 150 8.07 -0.28 2.21
C SER A 150 6.58 -0.57 2.15
N PRO A 151 5.71 0.36 2.59
CA PRO A 151 4.26 0.19 2.54
C PRO A 151 3.73 0.00 1.11
N TYR A 152 4.40 0.58 0.13
CA TYR A 152 4.05 0.47 -1.28
C TYR A 152 4.20 -0.95 -1.84
N GLY A 153 5.13 -1.73 -1.28
CA GLY A 153 5.30 -3.14 -1.64
C GLY A 153 4.08 -3.97 -1.25
N TYR A 154 3.59 -3.79 -0.03
CA TYR A 154 2.40 -4.48 0.47
C TYR A 154 1.14 -4.04 -0.28
N ALA A 155 0.95 -2.74 -0.51
CA ALA A 155 -0.17 -2.25 -1.31
C ALA A 155 -0.17 -2.82 -2.76
N THR A 156 1.02 -3.05 -3.32
CA THR A 156 1.17 -3.73 -4.62
C THR A 156 0.77 -5.19 -4.53
N ALA A 157 1.21 -5.91 -3.49
CA ALA A 157 0.86 -7.32 -3.28
C ALA A 157 -0.65 -7.49 -3.11
N GLU A 158 -1.30 -6.65 -2.33
CA GLU A 158 -2.76 -6.63 -2.18
C GLU A 158 -3.47 -6.47 -3.53
N ALA A 159 -3.06 -5.49 -4.34
CA ALA A 159 -3.66 -5.29 -5.67
C ALA A 159 -3.47 -6.51 -6.59
N ILE A 160 -2.35 -7.23 -6.48
CA ILE A 160 -2.12 -8.46 -7.26
C ILE A 160 -2.99 -9.61 -6.75
N VAL A 161 -3.18 -9.76 -5.44
CA VAL A 161 -4.05 -10.79 -4.85
C VAL A 161 -5.52 -10.52 -5.21
N GLU A 162 -5.97 -9.27 -5.16
CA GLU A 162 -7.30 -8.86 -5.62
C GLU A 162 -7.51 -9.17 -7.10
N PHE A 163 -6.49 -8.91 -7.94
CA PHE A 163 -6.52 -9.26 -9.36
C PHE A 163 -6.59 -10.79 -9.56
N ASP A 164 -5.83 -11.58 -8.81
CA ASP A 164 -5.90 -13.05 -8.85
C ASP A 164 -7.31 -13.54 -8.53
N TYR A 165 -7.92 -12.99 -7.50
CA TYR A 165 -9.30 -13.33 -7.11
C TYR A 165 -10.30 -12.96 -8.21
N HIS A 166 -10.20 -11.77 -8.81
CA HIS A 166 -11.04 -11.38 -9.94
C HIS A 166 -10.90 -12.36 -11.12
N VAL A 167 -9.68 -12.71 -11.50
CA VAL A 167 -9.44 -13.68 -12.60
C VAL A 167 -10.05 -15.05 -12.29
N ARG A 168 -9.93 -15.53 -11.06
CA ARG A 168 -10.51 -16.80 -10.62
C ARG A 168 -12.03 -16.81 -10.73
N MET A 169 -12.69 -15.74 -10.28
CA MET A 169 -14.15 -15.62 -10.40
C MET A 169 -14.60 -15.60 -11.85
N VAL A 170 -13.97 -14.79 -12.70
CA VAL A 170 -14.27 -14.74 -14.13
C VAL A 170 -14.10 -16.11 -14.78
N LYS A 171 -12.98 -16.79 -14.54
CA LYS A 171 -12.72 -18.13 -15.09
C LYS A 171 -13.72 -19.18 -14.55
N THR A 172 -14.18 -19.01 -13.31
CA THR A 172 -15.24 -19.87 -12.75
C THR A 172 -16.55 -19.70 -13.51
N LEU A 173 -16.96 -18.45 -13.76
CA LEU A 173 -18.20 -18.17 -14.49
C LEU A 173 -18.11 -18.65 -15.95
N VAL A 174 -16.96 -18.49 -16.60
CA VAL A 174 -16.75 -19.04 -17.96
C VAL A 174 -16.85 -20.56 -17.96
N LEU A 175 -16.15 -21.25 -17.03
CA LEU A 175 -16.21 -22.73 -16.94
C LEU A 175 -17.62 -23.25 -16.66
N LYS A 176 -18.43 -22.47 -15.96
CA LYS A 176 -19.82 -22.83 -15.60
C LYS A 176 -20.85 -22.34 -16.62
N ASP A 177 -20.41 -21.89 -17.79
CA ASP A 177 -21.26 -21.37 -18.88
C ASP A 177 -22.20 -20.23 -18.44
N ARG A 178 -21.70 -19.34 -17.57
CA ARG A 178 -22.40 -18.12 -17.08
C ARG A 178 -21.87 -16.86 -17.73
N LEU A 179 -20.70 -16.93 -18.31
CA LEU A 179 -20.05 -15.84 -19.02
C LEU A 179 -19.41 -16.41 -20.30
N SER A 180 -19.55 -15.72 -21.41
CA SER A 180 -18.87 -16.14 -22.63
C SER A 180 -17.35 -16.05 -22.46
N ASP A 181 -16.60 -16.91 -23.16
CA ASP A 181 -15.15 -16.88 -23.12
C ASP A 181 -14.58 -15.53 -23.66
N GLY A 182 -15.27 -14.92 -24.63
CA GLY A 182 -14.95 -13.60 -25.15
C GLY A 182 -15.06 -12.49 -24.10
N ASP A 183 -16.19 -12.45 -23.39
CA ASP A 183 -16.46 -11.48 -22.33
C ASP A 183 -15.55 -11.71 -21.12
N GLY A 184 -15.31 -12.96 -20.77
CA GLY A 184 -14.37 -13.32 -19.71
C GLY A 184 -12.97 -12.80 -19.99
N ARG A 185 -12.46 -13.04 -21.19
CA ARG A 185 -11.15 -12.48 -21.62
C ARG A 185 -11.16 -10.94 -21.65
N ALA A 186 -12.26 -10.33 -22.06
CA ALA A 186 -12.39 -8.86 -22.07
C ALA A 186 -12.32 -8.29 -20.66
N ALA A 187 -13.08 -8.86 -19.71
CA ALA A 187 -13.09 -8.44 -18.31
C ALA A 187 -11.70 -8.54 -17.66
N ILE A 188 -10.98 -9.66 -17.85
CA ILE A 188 -9.63 -9.83 -17.33
C ILE A 188 -8.66 -8.83 -17.96
N ARG A 189 -8.76 -8.59 -19.28
CA ARG A 189 -7.90 -7.63 -19.98
C ARG A 189 -8.12 -6.20 -19.54
N GLU A 190 -9.36 -5.81 -19.25
CA GLU A 190 -9.70 -4.47 -18.80
C GLU A 190 -9.02 -4.13 -17.49
N VAL A 191 -9.24 -4.93 -16.45
CA VAL A 191 -8.60 -4.75 -15.13
C VAL A 191 -7.08 -4.85 -15.25
N GLY A 192 -6.58 -5.85 -15.98
CA GLY A 192 -5.14 -6.03 -16.20
C GLY A 192 -4.48 -4.88 -16.97
N ARG A 193 -5.21 -4.16 -17.83
CA ARG A 193 -4.71 -2.96 -18.52
C ARG A 193 -4.54 -1.81 -17.56
N GLY A 194 -5.51 -1.60 -16.65
CA GLY A 194 -5.42 -0.60 -15.59
C GLY A 194 -4.19 -0.81 -14.70
N LEU A 195 -3.99 -2.03 -14.20
CA LEU A 195 -2.81 -2.37 -13.39
C LEU A 195 -1.49 -2.15 -14.14
N ARG A 196 -1.41 -2.53 -15.43
CA ARG A 196 -0.19 -2.29 -16.22
C ARG A 196 0.08 -0.81 -16.44
N ALA A 197 -0.96 0.00 -16.67
CA ALA A 197 -0.83 1.44 -16.79
C ALA A 197 -0.26 2.06 -15.52
N LEU A 198 -0.78 1.64 -14.36
CA LEU A 198 -0.28 2.03 -13.05
C LEU A 198 1.20 1.65 -12.88
N PHE A 199 1.60 0.43 -13.23
CA PHE A 199 2.99 -0.04 -13.06
C PHE A 199 3.98 0.69 -13.96
N LEU A 200 3.53 1.27 -15.07
CA LEU A 200 4.36 2.08 -15.97
C LEU A 200 4.56 3.52 -15.48
N GLU A 201 3.68 4.02 -14.62
CA GLU A 201 3.70 5.43 -14.19
C GLU A 201 5.01 5.80 -13.48
N PRO A 202 5.47 5.11 -12.42
CA PRO A 202 6.68 5.49 -11.71
C PRO A 202 7.97 5.30 -12.53
N ILE A 203 7.96 4.46 -13.57
CA ILE A 203 9.13 4.27 -14.44
C ILE A 203 9.52 5.55 -15.18
N ARG A 204 8.53 6.33 -15.58
CA ARG A 204 8.75 7.60 -16.27
C ARG A 204 9.39 8.63 -15.33
N TRP A 205 8.97 8.61 -14.07
CA TRP A 205 9.41 9.55 -13.05
C TRP A 205 10.75 9.18 -12.41
N GLU A 206 11.03 7.89 -12.22
CA GLU A 206 12.32 7.44 -11.68
C GLU A 206 13.49 7.99 -12.51
N ARG A 207 13.40 7.88 -13.83
CA ARG A 207 14.43 8.41 -14.73
C ARG A 207 14.62 9.92 -14.65
N LEU A 208 13.54 10.65 -14.33
CA LEU A 208 13.61 12.09 -14.14
C LEU A 208 14.27 12.43 -12.80
N LEU A 209 13.82 11.79 -11.72
CA LEU A 209 14.33 12.04 -10.36
C LEU A 209 15.82 11.67 -10.18
N LEU A 210 16.30 10.70 -10.94
CA LEU A 210 17.70 10.27 -10.89
C LEU A 210 18.64 11.14 -11.74
N ARG A 211 18.16 12.21 -12.37
CA ARG A 211 19.04 13.17 -13.04
C ARG A 211 19.81 13.96 -12.01
N GLU A 212 21.07 14.26 -12.31
CA GLU A 212 21.98 15.01 -11.43
C GLU A 212 21.39 16.36 -10.99
N GLU A 213 20.61 16.99 -11.85
CA GLU A 213 19.95 18.28 -11.62
C GLU A 213 18.81 18.20 -10.59
N MET A 214 18.19 17.02 -10.43
CA MET A 214 17.02 16.81 -9.58
C MET A 214 17.38 16.26 -8.19
N LEU A 215 18.54 15.62 -8.06
CA LEU A 215 18.96 14.98 -6.81
C LEU A 215 19.21 15.97 -5.66
N PRO A 216 19.83 17.16 -5.89
CA PRO A 216 20.12 18.10 -4.82
C PRO A 216 18.92 18.95 -4.38
N LEU A 217 17.79 18.86 -5.07
CA LEU A 217 16.60 19.68 -4.75
C LEU A 217 16.00 19.29 -3.41
N SER A 218 15.74 20.30 -2.58
CA SER A 218 15.14 20.18 -1.26
C SER A 218 13.80 20.95 -1.19
N ARG A 219 12.94 20.59 -0.24
CA ARG A 219 11.71 21.35 0.04
C ARG A 219 12.00 22.81 0.40
N SER A 220 13.12 23.06 1.06
CA SER A 220 13.54 24.42 1.42
C SER A 220 13.73 25.33 0.20
N ASP A 221 14.12 24.80 -0.96
CA ASP A 221 14.32 25.58 -2.18
C ASP A 221 13.01 26.20 -2.74
N PHE A 222 11.87 25.73 -2.25
CA PHE A 222 10.53 26.17 -2.66
C PHE A 222 9.79 26.97 -1.59
N LEU A 223 10.39 27.22 -0.44
CA LEU A 223 9.79 28.03 0.60
C LEU A 223 10.00 29.52 0.33
N PRO A 224 8.98 30.39 0.55
CA PRO A 224 9.16 31.82 0.43
C PRO A 224 10.25 32.32 1.40
N GLY A 225 11.30 32.92 0.87
CA GLY A 225 12.40 33.47 1.66
C GLY A 225 13.58 32.53 1.89
N ALA A 226 13.67 31.42 1.12
CA ALA A 226 14.88 30.59 1.08
C ALA A 226 15.99 31.27 0.27
#